data_0f21dc22399f1039ed421db7163753a6
#
_entry.id   0f21dc22399f1039ed421db7163753a6
#
_cell.length_a   1.000
_cell.length_b   1.000
_cell.length_c   1.000
_cell.angle_alpha   90.00
_cell.angle_beta   90.00
_cell.angle_gamma   90.00
#
_symmetry.space_group_name_H-M   'P 1'
#
loop_
_entity.id
_entity.type
_entity.pdbx_description
1 polymer ?
#
loop_
_entity_poly.entity_id
_entity_poly.type
_entity_poly.pdbx_seq_one_letter_code
_entity_poly.pdbx_strand_id
1 'polypeptide(L)'
;MKKIKIIGALIFIFSILLAFIFNHTAKENIIHNKLLETIKEQKSFTQEISKNIFYIYKNNNKDVKTLDDLIKTYLNDMNNREKEIYRSDKVIKFWNLFYLHVQHFRDQIKVKSPYMNILLEKEVNDIYTTNSKLIQEFNKLIKIEELNFNKTQNIFMIIQYILFAGLVILLLYLFAQLKSLVAFVQEFLFKSKKIITSSSIKELEPININDKNQDILDAENNFNTLVSKINNNVENSSKSIEHSYKSLEILELHVEELVNFIYDMHNDKADKELRKKEDSIIQSLEELSSTKIKLRNLKVDLDNLISHSKKN
;
A
#
# COMPACT_ATOMS: atom_id res chain seq x y z
N MET A 1 15.28 7.43 -1.97
CA MET A 1 13.94 7.57 -2.62
C MET A 1 13.61 6.50 -3.66
N LYS A 2 14.51 6.06 -4.56
CA LYS A 2 14.23 5.00 -5.55
C LYS A 2 13.76 3.69 -4.91
N LYS A 3 14.40 3.23 -3.83
CA LYS A 3 14.04 1.98 -3.11
C LYS A 3 12.63 2.02 -2.53
N ILE A 4 12.23 3.14 -1.90
CA ILE A 4 10.88 3.30 -1.32
C ILE A 4 9.80 3.25 -2.42
N LYS A 5 10.05 3.88 -3.58
CA LYS A 5 9.13 3.84 -4.72
C LYS A 5 8.95 2.42 -5.27
N ILE A 6 10.06 1.65 -5.38
CA ILE A 6 10.02 0.25 -5.84
C ILE A 6 9.23 -0.62 -4.85
N ILE A 7 9.47 -0.45 -3.55
CA ILE A 7 8.74 -1.20 -2.52
C ILE A 7 7.24 -0.85 -2.53
N GLY A 8 6.90 0.44 -2.64
CA GLY A 8 5.51 0.86 -2.80
C GLY A 8 4.83 0.25 -4.02
N ALA A 9 5.51 0.20 -5.17
CA ALA A 9 5.02 -0.45 -6.37
C ALA A 9 4.82 -1.96 -6.17
N LEU A 10 5.75 -2.65 -5.50
CA LEU A 10 5.63 -4.08 -5.18
C LEU A 10 4.45 -4.37 -4.24
N ILE A 11 4.26 -3.56 -3.20
CA ILE A 11 3.11 -3.67 -2.29
C ILE A 11 1.81 -3.53 -3.08
N PHE A 12 1.72 -2.55 -3.98
CA PHE A 12 0.55 -2.33 -4.81
C PHE A 12 0.26 -3.53 -5.73
N ILE A 13 1.30 -4.07 -6.41
CA ILE A 13 1.18 -5.26 -7.25
C ILE A 13 0.70 -6.47 -6.44
N PHE A 14 1.28 -6.74 -5.26
CA PHE A 14 0.89 -7.85 -4.40
C PHE A 14 -0.56 -7.70 -3.91
N SER A 15 -0.99 -6.48 -3.59
CA SER A 15 -2.36 -6.20 -3.17
C SER A 15 -3.37 -6.47 -4.30
N ILE A 16 -3.05 -6.09 -5.54
CA ILE A 16 -3.88 -6.37 -6.72
C ILE A 16 -3.96 -7.88 -6.97
N LEU A 17 -2.82 -8.58 -6.93
CA LEU A 17 -2.78 -10.04 -7.13
C LEU A 17 -3.62 -10.76 -6.06
N LEU A 18 -3.51 -10.35 -4.78
CA LEU A 18 -4.29 -10.89 -3.69
C LEU A 18 -5.80 -10.67 -3.91
N ALA A 19 -6.21 -9.46 -4.28
CA ALA A 19 -7.60 -9.14 -4.58
C ALA A 19 -8.14 -9.96 -5.76
N PHE A 20 -7.34 -10.15 -6.81
CA PHE A 20 -7.70 -10.96 -7.97
C PHE A 20 -7.92 -12.43 -7.59
N ILE A 21 -6.98 -13.03 -6.84
CA ILE A 21 -7.08 -14.43 -6.40
C ILE A 21 -8.27 -14.61 -5.47
N PHE A 22 -8.51 -13.66 -4.55
CA PHE A 22 -9.65 -13.71 -3.64
C PHE A 22 -10.99 -13.68 -4.41
N ASN A 23 -11.12 -12.78 -5.38
CA ASN A 23 -12.32 -12.69 -6.21
C ASN A 23 -12.54 -13.96 -7.06
N HIS A 24 -11.46 -14.50 -7.65
CA HIS A 24 -11.52 -15.76 -8.40
C HIS A 24 -11.97 -16.92 -7.51
N THR A 25 -11.37 -17.07 -6.33
CA THR A 25 -11.71 -18.13 -5.37
C THR A 25 -13.17 -18.01 -4.88
N ALA A 26 -13.65 -16.79 -4.61
CA ALA A 26 -15.02 -16.55 -4.21
C ALA A 26 -16.00 -16.95 -5.33
N LYS A 27 -15.69 -16.60 -6.58
CA LYS A 27 -16.52 -16.97 -7.74
C LYS A 27 -16.57 -18.48 -7.97
N GLU A 28 -15.42 -19.15 -7.91
CA GLU A 28 -15.36 -20.62 -8.03
C GLU A 28 -16.14 -21.32 -6.92
N ASN A 29 -16.11 -20.80 -5.69
CA ASN A 29 -16.89 -21.33 -4.57
C ASN A 29 -18.40 -21.24 -4.82
N ILE A 30 -18.89 -20.12 -5.36
CA ILE A 30 -20.29 -19.95 -5.72
C ILE A 30 -20.70 -20.96 -6.81
N ILE A 31 -19.88 -21.12 -7.85
CA ILE A 31 -20.15 -22.06 -8.95
C ILE A 31 -20.18 -23.50 -8.43
N HIS A 32 -19.20 -23.88 -7.59
CA HIS A 32 -19.12 -25.20 -7.01
C HIS A 32 -20.32 -25.51 -6.11
N ASN A 33 -20.71 -24.59 -5.23
CA ASN A 33 -21.87 -24.78 -4.35
C ASN A 33 -23.16 -24.94 -5.16
N LYS A 34 -23.36 -24.14 -6.21
CA LYS A 34 -24.51 -24.25 -7.12
C LYS A 34 -24.52 -25.61 -7.83
N LEU A 35 -23.37 -26.10 -8.28
CA LEU A 35 -23.26 -27.44 -8.89
C LEU A 35 -23.66 -28.55 -7.90
N LEU A 36 -23.12 -28.50 -6.67
CA LEU A 36 -23.46 -29.47 -5.64
C LEU A 36 -24.95 -29.45 -5.26
N GLU A 37 -25.53 -28.24 -5.14
CA GLU A 37 -26.95 -28.06 -4.88
C GLU A 37 -27.77 -28.72 -5.99
N THR A 38 -27.46 -28.46 -7.25
CA THR A 38 -28.15 -29.05 -8.42
C THR A 38 -28.05 -30.59 -8.39
N ILE A 39 -26.89 -31.18 -8.10
CA ILE A 39 -26.75 -32.63 -8.00
C ILE A 39 -27.58 -33.20 -6.84
N LYS A 40 -27.61 -32.50 -5.69
CA LYS A 40 -28.40 -32.93 -4.51
C LYS A 40 -29.90 -32.84 -4.79
N GLU A 41 -30.38 -31.80 -5.48
CA GLU A 41 -31.77 -31.64 -5.91
C GLU A 41 -32.19 -32.79 -6.84
N GLN A 42 -31.37 -33.17 -7.83
CA GLN A 42 -31.61 -34.28 -8.71
C GLN A 42 -31.72 -35.62 -7.96
N LYS A 43 -30.76 -35.87 -7.05
CA LYS A 43 -30.82 -37.04 -6.19
C LYS A 43 -32.12 -37.09 -5.38
N SER A 44 -32.52 -35.96 -4.75
CA SER A 44 -33.75 -35.85 -3.97
C SER A 44 -34.98 -36.13 -4.83
N PHE A 45 -35.01 -35.57 -6.04
CA PHE A 45 -36.12 -35.76 -6.99
C PHE A 45 -36.29 -37.23 -7.36
N THR A 46 -35.24 -37.99 -7.66
CA THR A 46 -35.33 -39.42 -7.99
C THR A 46 -35.89 -40.24 -6.80
N GLN A 47 -35.52 -39.84 -5.58
CA GLN A 47 -36.07 -40.48 -4.35
C GLN A 47 -37.56 -40.17 -4.18
N GLU A 48 -37.98 -38.94 -4.47
CA GLU A 48 -39.36 -38.51 -4.38
C GLU A 48 -40.26 -39.27 -5.40
N ILE A 49 -39.80 -39.37 -6.65
CA ILE A 49 -40.49 -40.21 -7.68
C ILE A 49 -40.60 -41.66 -7.19
N SER A 50 -39.54 -42.24 -6.75
CA SER A 50 -39.55 -43.67 -6.26
C SER A 50 -40.51 -43.84 -5.11
N LYS A 51 -40.54 -42.90 -4.16
CA LYS A 51 -41.48 -42.90 -3.01
C LYS A 51 -42.92 -42.78 -3.49
N ASN A 52 -43.24 -41.90 -4.42
CA ASN A 52 -44.56 -41.72 -4.97
C ASN A 52 -45.04 -42.97 -5.72
N ILE A 53 -44.17 -43.58 -6.53
CA ILE A 53 -44.46 -44.82 -7.25
C ILE A 53 -44.78 -45.97 -6.27
N PHE A 54 -43.95 -46.14 -5.21
CA PHE A 54 -44.21 -47.13 -4.16
C PHE A 54 -45.54 -46.88 -3.44
N TYR A 55 -45.88 -45.62 -3.14
CA TYR A 55 -47.16 -45.25 -2.52
C TYR A 55 -48.33 -45.55 -3.43
N ILE A 56 -48.29 -45.24 -4.72
CA ILE A 56 -49.30 -45.52 -5.72
C ILE A 56 -49.51 -47.03 -5.84
N TYR A 57 -48.43 -47.81 -5.91
CA TYR A 57 -48.50 -49.28 -6.00
C TYR A 57 -49.13 -49.89 -4.75
N LYS A 58 -48.65 -49.53 -3.55
CA LYS A 58 -49.09 -50.11 -2.28
C LYS A 58 -50.59 -49.82 -1.98
N ASN A 59 -51.04 -48.63 -2.32
CA ASN A 59 -52.44 -48.23 -2.07
C ASN A 59 -53.39 -48.57 -3.23
N ASN A 60 -52.92 -49.28 -4.24
CA ASN A 60 -53.67 -49.62 -5.44
C ASN A 60 -54.33 -48.38 -6.10
N ASN A 61 -53.69 -47.22 -5.98
CA ASN A 61 -54.20 -45.98 -6.49
C ASN A 61 -53.86 -45.84 -7.97
N LYS A 62 -54.84 -45.60 -8.81
CA LYS A 62 -54.67 -45.42 -10.25
C LYS A 62 -54.45 -43.97 -10.66
N ASP A 63 -54.46 -43.04 -9.73
CA ASP A 63 -54.24 -41.65 -10.00
C ASP A 63 -52.75 -41.34 -10.06
N VAL A 64 -52.25 -41.17 -11.27
CA VAL A 64 -50.85 -40.83 -11.56
C VAL A 64 -50.64 -39.33 -11.73
N LYS A 65 -51.68 -38.49 -11.49
CA LYS A 65 -51.61 -37.06 -11.73
C LYS A 65 -50.46 -36.40 -10.94
N THR A 66 -50.37 -36.71 -9.66
CA THR A 66 -49.28 -36.18 -8.78
C THR A 66 -47.89 -36.56 -9.30
N LEU A 67 -47.73 -37.79 -9.81
CA LEU A 67 -46.48 -38.27 -10.41
C LEU A 67 -46.18 -37.53 -11.72
N ASP A 68 -47.18 -37.31 -12.57
CA ASP A 68 -47.06 -36.60 -13.83
C ASP A 68 -46.67 -35.13 -13.60
N ASP A 69 -47.29 -34.46 -12.62
CA ASP A 69 -47.01 -33.08 -12.25
C ASP A 69 -45.55 -32.95 -11.70
N LEU A 70 -45.11 -33.88 -10.86
CA LEU A 70 -43.74 -33.94 -10.38
C LEU A 70 -42.75 -34.08 -11.54
N ILE A 71 -42.94 -35.04 -12.43
CA ILE A 71 -42.07 -35.26 -13.59
C ILE A 71 -42.03 -34.03 -14.49
N LYS A 72 -43.19 -33.40 -14.76
CA LYS A 72 -43.28 -32.21 -15.58
C LYS A 72 -42.52 -31.03 -14.98
N THR A 73 -42.68 -30.77 -13.68
CA THR A 73 -41.98 -29.71 -12.97
C THR A 73 -40.49 -29.91 -13.04
N TYR A 74 -40.03 -31.13 -12.80
CA TYR A 74 -38.61 -31.43 -12.86
C TYR A 74 -38.02 -31.30 -14.26
N LEU A 75 -38.70 -31.80 -15.30
CA LEU A 75 -38.19 -31.67 -16.66
C LEU A 75 -38.09 -30.20 -17.11
N ASN A 76 -39.03 -29.36 -16.68
CA ASN A 76 -38.94 -27.92 -16.94
C ASN A 76 -37.74 -27.27 -16.25
N ASP A 77 -37.47 -27.63 -14.99
CA ASP A 77 -36.30 -27.14 -14.26
C ASP A 77 -34.99 -27.65 -14.86
N MET A 78 -34.99 -28.91 -15.34
CA MET A 78 -33.81 -29.51 -15.97
C MET A 78 -33.44 -28.83 -17.29
N ASN A 79 -34.42 -28.54 -18.14
CA ASN A 79 -34.18 -27.87 -19.42
C ASN A 79 -33.51 -26.49 -19.23
N ASN A 80 -33.76 -25.82 -18.10
CA ASN A 80 -33.16 -24.55 -17.75
C ASN A 80 -31.72 -24.69 -17.18
N ARG A 81 -31.31 -25.91 -16.74
CA ARG A 81 -30.06 -26.18 -16.06
C ARG A 81 -29.15 -27.18 -16.78
N GLU A 82 -29.45 -27.58 -18.00
CA GLU A 82 -28.86 -28.72 -18.74
C GLU A 82 -27.35 -28.72 -18.86
N LYS A 83 -26.69 -27.58 -18.89
CA LYS A 83 -25.24 -27.51 -19.15
C LYS A 83 -24.35 -27.91 -17.96
N GLU A 84 -24.89 -27.94 -16.74
CA GLU A 84 -24.10 -28.14 -15.51
C GLU A 84 -24.09 -29.61 -14.99
N ILE A 85 -25.01 -30.44 -15.47
CA ILE A 85 -25.36 -31.73 -14.83
C ILE A 85 -24.71 -32.95 -15.48
N TYR A 86 -24.39 -32.89 -16.76
CA TYR A 86 -23.92 -34.06 -17.52
C TYR A 86 -22.41 -34.26 -17.46
N ARG A 87 -21.85 -34.40 -16.25
CA ARG A 87 -20.42 -34.69 -16.08
C ARG A 87 -20.09 -36.16 -15.86
N SER A 88 -21.08 -37.05 -15.77
CA SER A 88 -20.86 -38.46 -15.53
C SER A 88 -21.73 -39.34 -16.43
N ASP A 89 -21.13 -40.07 -17.37
CA ASP A 89 -21.80 -41.02 -18.25
C ASP A 89 -22.58 -42.10 -17.46
N LYS A 90 -22.08 -42.46 -16.27
CA LYS A 90 -22.75 -43.44 -15.42
C LYS A 90 -24.04 -42.87 -14.81
N VAL A 91 -24.04 -41.62 -14.39
CA VAL A 91 -25.26 -40.94 -13.89
C VAL A 91 -26.26 -40.87 -15.02
N ILE A 92 -25.87 -40.43 -16.21
CA ILE A 92 -26.76 -40.36 -17.40
C ILE A 92 -27.33 -41.73 -17.70
N LYS A 93 -26.52 -42.79 -17.75
CA LYS A 93 -26.97 -44.14 -18.03
C LYS A 93 -28.02 -44.63 -17.03
N PHE A 94 -27.78 -44.49 -15.73
CA PHE A 94 -28.72 -44.92 -14.70
C PHE A 94 -29.93 -44.03 -14.64
N TRP A 95 -29.80 -42.74 -14.92
CA TRP A 95 -30.96 -41.82 -15.07
C TRP A 95 -31.89 -42.25 -16.19
N ASN A 96 -31.36 -42.50 -17.37
CA ASN A 96 -32.16 -42.93 -18.52
C ASN A 96 -32.87 -44.25 -18.24
N LEU A 97 -32.20 -45.21 -17.59
CA LEU A 97 -32.79 -46.48 -17.21
C LEU A 97 -33.92 -46.29 -16.17
N PHE A 98 -33.65 -45.48 -15.14
CA PHE A 98 -34.63 -45.12 -14.11
C PHE A 98 -35.87 -44.48 -14.74
N TYR A 99 -35.69 -43.50 -15.62
CA TYR A 99 -36.76 -42.82 -16.28
C TYR A 99 -37.57 -43.77 -17.19
N LEU A 100 -36.92 -44.68 -17.88
CA LEU A 100 -37.60 -45.70 -18.69
C LEU A 100 -38.53 -46.57 -17.83
N HIS A 101 -38.04 -47.06 -16.70
CA HIS A 101 -38.89 -47.87 -15.75
C HIS A 101 -40.06 -47.04 -15.18
N VAL A 102 -39.84 -45.76 -14.90
CA VAL A 102 -40.94 -44.85 -14.48
C VAL A 102 -42.00 -44.70 -15.54
N GLN A 103 -41.61 -44.59 -16.83
CA GLN A 103 -42.55 -44.53 -17.95
C GLN A 103 -43.34 -45.87 -18.10
N HIS A 104 -42.63 -47.01 -18.03
CA HIS A 104 -43.29 -48.32 -18.06
C HIS A 104 -44.31 -48.49 -16.94
N PHE A 105 -43.97 -48.11 -15.71
CA PHE A 105 -44.90 -48.12 -14.59
C PHE A 105 -46.15 -47.26 -14.85
N ARG A 106 -46.01 -46.03 -15.36
CA ARG A 106 -47.10 -45.12 -15.73
C ARG A 106 -48.03 -45.70 -16.78
N ASP A 107 -47.47 -46.38 -17.75
CA ASP A 107 -48.26 -46.98 -18.84
C ASP A 107 -48.98 -48.24 -18.35
N GLN A 108 -48.32 -49.09 -17.59
CA GLN A 108 -48.89 -50.31 -17.08
C GLN A 108 -50.04 -50.10 -16.07
N ILE A 109 -49.95 -49.09 -15.22
CA ILE A 109 -50.97 -48.83 -14.17
C ILE A 109 -52.34 -48.44 -14.78
N LYS A 110 -52.33 -47.95 -16.01
CA LYS A 110 -53.55 -47.57 -16.76
C LYS A 110 -54.24 -48.76 -17.42
N VAL A 111 -53.56 -49.89 -17.59
CA VAL A 111 -54.07 -51.08 -18.27
C VAL A 111 -54.83 -51.99 -17.25
N LYS A 112 -55.98 -52.50 -17.63
CA LYS A 112 -56.75 -53.49 -16.84
C LYS A 112 -56.40 -54.91 -17.36
N SER A 113 -55.47 -55.58 -16.66
CA SER A 113 -55.04 -56.94 -17.00
C SER A 113 -55.04 -57.84 -15.77
N PRO A 114 -55.36 -59.11 -15.83
CA PRO A 114 -55.29 -60.07 -14.71
C PRO A 114 -53.87 -60.23 -14.15
N TYR A 115 -52.88 -60.06 -14.97
CA TYR A 115 -51.44 -60.19 -14.58
C TYR A 115 -50.81 -58.87 -14.16
N MET A 116 -51.60 -57.83 -14.04
CA MET A 116 -51.11 -56.46 -13.82
C MET A 116 -50.30 -56.34 -12.53
N ASN A 117 -50.74 -56.96 -11.46
CA ASN A 117 -50.04 -56.85 -10.16
C ASN A 117 -48.63 -57.41 -10.21
N ILE A 118 -48.37 -58.49 -10.92
CA ILE A 118 -47.05 -59.11 -11.06
C ILE A 118 -46.12 -58.20 -11.89
N LEU A 119 -46.63 -57.62 -12.97
CA LEU A 119 -45.86 -56.71 -13.83
C LEU A 119 -45.51 -55.42 -13.09
N LEU A 120 -46.48 -54.83 -12.37
CA LEU A 120 -46.28 -53.60 -11.59
C LEU A 120 -45.31 -53.86 -10.41
N GLU A 121 -45.37 -55.00 -9.75
CA GLU A 121 -44.41 -55.37 -8.70
C GLU A 121 -42.99 -55.43 -9.24
N LYS A 122 -42.81 -56.06 -10.40
CA LYS A 122 -41.48 -56.11 -11.06
C LYS A 122 -40.99 -54.74 -11.38
N GLU A 123 -41.79 -53.85 -12.01
CA GLU A 123 -41.39 -52.49 -12.35
C GLU A 123 -41.06 -51.65 -11.11
N VAL A 124 -41.82 -51.75 -10.03
CA VAL A 124 -41.55 -51.08 -8.75
C VAL A 124 -40.20 -51.54 -8.19
N ASN A 125 -39.89 -52.82 -8.26
CA ASN A 125 -38.60 -53.36 -7.80
C ASN A 125 -37.42 -52.91 -8.70
N ASP A 126 -37.64 -52.89 -10.01
CA ASP A 126 -36.63 -52.40 -10.98
C ASP A 126 -36.40 -50.88 -10.82
N ILE A 127 -37.43 -50.08 -10.56
CA ILE A 127 -37.32 -48.64 -10.21
C ILE A 127 -36.51 -48.48 -8.92
N TYR A 128 -36.83 -49.23 -7.86
CA TYR A 128 -36.12 -49.11 -6.59
C TYR A 128 -34.64 -49.49 -6.73
N THR A 129 -34.35 -50.60 -7.44
CA THR A 129 -32.99 -51.08 -7.65
C THR A 129 -32.16 -50.08 -8.50
N THR A 130 -32.77 -49.56 -9.56
CA THR A 130 -32.12 -48.59 -10.45
C THR A 130 -31.91 -47.25 -9.72
N ASN A 131 -32.92 -46.78 -8.97
CA ASN A 131 -32.79 -45.59 -8.13
C ASN A 131 -31.65 -45.72 -7.09
N SER A 132 -31.55 -46.87 -6.41
CA SER A 132 -30.48 -47.14 -5.46
C SER A 132 -29.08 -47.02 -6.11
N LYS A 133 -28.92 -47.58 -7.31
CA LYS A 133 -27.67 -47.45 -8.10
C LYS A 133 -27.41 -46.00 -8.52
N LEU A 134 -28.45 -45.30 -8.96
CA LEU A 134 -28.36 -43.87 -9.37
C LEU A 134 -27.95 -43.00 -8.19
N ILE A 135 -28.52 -43.21 -7.00
CA ILE A 135 -28.15 -42.49 -5.77
C ILE A 135 -26.68 -42.73 -5.41
N GLN A 136 -26.21 -43.98 -5.56
CA GLN A 136 -24.79 -44.30 -5.32
C GLN A 136 -23.87 -43.53 -6.29
N GLU A 137 -24.23 -43.44 -7.58
CA GLU A 137 -23.43 -42.69 -8.56
C GLU A 137 -23.51 -41.17 -8.30
N PHE A 138 -24.65 -40.61 -7.89
CA PHE A 138 -24.73 -39.21 -7.43
C PHE A 138 -23.81 -38.95 -6.21
N ASN A 139 -23.80 -39.85 -5.23
CA ASN A 139 -22.95 -39.71 -4.06
C ASN A 139 -21.45 -39.75 -4.44
N LYS A 140 -21.08 -40.65 -5.38
CA LYS A 140 -19.69 -40.70 -5.90
C LYS A 140 -19.34 -39.39 -6.65
N LEU A 141 -20.25 -38.90 -7.48
CA LEU A 141 -20.05 -37.65 -8.21
C LEU A 141 -19.85 -36.47 -7.24
N ILE A 142 -20.72 -36.32 -6.23
CA ILE A 142 -20.58 -35.30 -5.19
C ILE A 142 -19.20 -35.41 -4.52
N LYS A 143 -18.80 -36.61 -4.11
CA LYS A 143 -17.51 -36.82 -3.45
C LYS A 143 -16.31 -36.47 -4.35
N ILE A 144 -16.36 -36.80 -5.63
CA ILE A 144 -15.29 -36.49 -6.59
C ILE A 144 -15.20 -34.96 -6.79
N GLU A 145 -16.34 -34.29 -6.96
CA GLU A 145 -16.39 -32.85 -7.13
C GLU A 145 -15.90 -32.10 -5.88
N GLU A 146 -16.29 -32.54 -4.68
CA GLU A 146 -15.78 -32.00 -3.41
C GLU A 146 -14.26 -32.18 -3.26
N LEU A 147 -13.75 -33.36 -3.60
CA LEU A 147 -12.29 -33.63 -3.52
C LEU A 147 -11.49 -32.78 -4.50
N ASN A 148 -11.96 -32.66 -5.73
CA ASN A 148 -11.31 -31.86 -6.75
C ASN A 148 -11.33 -30.35 -6.38
N PHE A 149 -12.46 -29.88 -5.92
CA PHE A 149 -12.63 -28.50 -5.47
C PHE A 149 -11.69 -28.20 -4.28
N ASN A 150 -11.70 -29.05 -3.23
CA ASN A 150 -10.87 -28.88 -2.04
C ASN A 150 -9.37 -28.87 -2.39
N LYS A 151 -8.95 -29.74 -3.33
CA LYS A 151 -7.56 -29.75 -3.79
C LYS A 151 -7.17 -28.42 -4.45
N THR A 152 -8.01 -27.90 -5.31
CA THR A 152 -7.78 -26.63 -6.01
C THR A 152 -7.81 -25.47 -5.02
N GLN A 153 -8.79 -25.44 -4.10
CA GLN A 153 -8.90 -24.44 -3.06
C GLN A 153 -7.68 -24.39 -2.15
N ASN A 154 -7.16 -25.55 -1.74
CA ASN A 154 -5.96 -25.62 -0.91
C ASN A 154 -4.74 -24.99 -1.59
N ILE A 155 -4.59 -25.19 -2.90
CA ILE A 155 -3.50 -24.56 -3.66
C ILE A 155 -3.65 -23.03 -3.64
N PHE A 156 -4.85 -22.52 -3.92
CA PHE A 156 -5.09 -21.07 -3.88
C PHE A 156 -4.91 -20.48 -2.48
N MET A 157 -5.33 -21.17 -1.43
CA MET A 157 -5.08 -20.74 -0.04
C MET A 157 -3.58 -20.63 0.27
N ILE A 158 -2.78 -21.62 -0.14
CA ILE A 158 -1.33 -21.58 0.07
C ILE A 158 -0.73 -20.37 -0.64
N ILE A 159 -1.12 -20.12 -1.90
CA ILE A 159 -0.65 -18.96 -2.67
C ILE A 159 -1.04 -17.65 -1.97
N GLN A 160 -2.27 -17.54 -1.45
CA GLN A 160 -2.74 -16.37 -0.70
C GLN A 160 -1.90 -16.14 0.57
N TYR A 161 -1.59 -17.19 1.33
CA TYR A 161 -0.75 -17.06 2.53
C TYR A 161 0.68 -16.60 2.20
N ILE A 162 1.27 -17.13 1.13
CA ILE A 162 2.62 -16.72 0.68
C ILE A 162 2.61 -15.24 0.26
N LEU A 163 1.62 -14.81 -0.53
CA LEU A 163 1.50 -13.41 -0.96
C LEU A 163 1.24 -12.48 0.23
N PHE A 164 0.39 -12.88 1.17
CA PHE A 164 0.11 -12.10 2.37
C PHE A 164 1.35 -11.96 3.26
N ALA A 165 2.08 -13.05 3.50
CA ALA A 165 3.33 -13.01 4.26
C ALA A 165 4.38 -12.10 3.57
N GLY A 166 4.51 -12.19 2.24
CA GLY A 166 5.36 -11.29 1.47
C GLY A 166 4.95 -9.83 1.60
N LEU A 167 3.66 -9.53 1.58
CA LEU A 167 3.14 -8.17 1.77
C LEU A 167 3.47 -7.63 3.18
N VAL A 168 3.29 -8.44 4.23
CA VAL A 168 3.64 -8.05 5.61
C VAL A 168 5.13 -7.75 5.73
N ILE A 169 6.00 -8.58 5.15
CA ILE A 169 7.46 -8.36 5.16
C ILE A 169 7.81 -7.05 4.45
N LEU A 170 7.20 -6.77 3.29
CA LEU A 170 7.41 -5.53 2.54
C LEU A 170 6.94 -4.30 3.33
N LEU A 171 5.80 -4.39 4.03
CA LEU A 171 5.31 -3.32 4.91
C LEU A 171 6.26 -3.07 6.08
N LEU A 172 6.73 -4.10 6.77
CA LEU A 172 7.68 -3.96 7.88
C LEU A 172 8.98 -3.30 7.40
N TYR A 173 9.48 -3.70 6.22
CA TYR A 173 10.65 -3.09 5.63
C TYR A 173 10.41 -1.60 5.28
N LEU A 174 9.24 -1.26 4.73
CA LEU A 174 8.86 0.12 4.45
C LEU A 174 8.79 0.96 5.73
N PHE A 175 8.20 0.44 6.81
CA PHE A 175 8.17 1.11 8.11
C PHE A 175 9.58 1.36 8.67
N ALA A 176 10.49 0.38 8.56
CA ALA A 176 11.87 0.56 8.98
C ALA A 176 12.58 1.69 8.22
N GLN A 177 12.36 1.78 6.90
CA GLN A 177 12.90 2.86 6.07
C GLN A 177 12.28 4.22 6.40
N LEU A 178 10.97 4.27 6.66
CA LEU A 178 10.29 5.52 7.04
C LEU A 178 10.74 6.04 8.41
N LYS A 179 10.96 5.16 9.38
CA LYS A 179 11.46 5.54 10.71
C LYS A 179 12.77 6.34 10.61
N SER A 180 13.70 5.88 9.79
CA SER A 180 14.98 6.55 9.55
C SER A 180 14.80 7.92 8.89
N LEU A 181 13.93 8.01 7.86
CA LEU A 181 13.62 9.28 7.20
C LEU A 181 12.99 10.29 8.16
N VAL A 182 12.05 9.84 9.01
CA VAL A 182 11.40 10.70 10.00
C VAL A 182 12.42 11.21 11.04
N ALA A 183 13.33 10.36 11.52
CA ALA A 183 14.38 10.77 12.44
C ALA A 183 15.29 11.84 11.81
N PHE A 184 15.71 11.66 10.55
CA PHE A 184 16.47 12.68 9.82
C PHE A 184 15.71 14.01 9.71
N VAL A 185 14.42 13.98 9.30
CA VAL A 185 13.61 15.20 9.16
C VAL A 185 13.45 15.91 10.50
N GLN A 186 13.21 15.19 11.58
CA GLN A 186 13.07 15.78 12.91
C GLN A 186 14.36 16.46 13.37
N GLU A 187 15.52 15.80 13.21
CA GLU A 187 16.81 16.38 13.58
C GLU A 187 17.18 17.58 12.69
N PHE A 188 16.92 17.49 11.39
CA PHE A 188 17.07 18.60 10.45
C PHE A 188 16.22 19.80 10.84
N LEU A 189 14.93 19.60 11.15
CA LEU A 189 14.03 20.68 11.56
C LEU A 189 14.46 21.29 12.90
N PHE A 190 14.87 20.45 13.85
CA PHE A 190 15.34 20.92 15.16
C PHE A 190 16.59 21.79 15.00
N LYS A 191 17.60 21.34 14.26
CA LYS A 191 18.83 22.10 14.01
C LYS A 191 18.57 23.34 13.16
N SER A 192 17.73 23.25 12.15
CA SER A 192 17.34 24.41 11.34
C SER A 192 16.58 25.46 12.18
N LYS A 193 15.69 25.03 13.08
CA LYS A 193 15.00 25.95 14.02
C LYS A 193 15.99 26.62 14.97
N LYS A 194 16.97 25.88 15.47
CA LYS A 194 18.03 26.42 16.33
C LYS A 194 18.83 27.53 15.61
N ILE A 195 19.10 27.35 14.30
CA ILE A 195 19.74 28.38 13.46
C ILE A 195 18.92 29.67 13.38
N ILE A 196 17.61 29.54 13.21
CA ILE A 196 16.71 30.69 13.04
C ILE A 196 16.50 31.44 14.36
N THR A 197 16.48 30.72 15.49
CA THR A 197 16.14 31.28 16.81
C THR A 197 17.34 31.71 17.63
N SER A 198 18.54 31.15 17.35
CA SER A 198 19.76 31.53 18.08
C SER A 198 20.49 32.67 17.37
N SER A 199 20.87 33.67 18.15
CA SER A 199 21.69 34.81 17.67
C SER A 199 23.13 34.41 17.32
N SER A 200 23.51 33.16 17.47
CA SER A 200 24.87 32.67 17.29
C SER A 200 24.97 31.63 16.17
N ILE A 201 25.69 31.96 15.12
CA ILE A 201 25.93 31.12 13.94
C ILE A 201 26.80 29.90 14.27
N LYS A 202 27.54 29.93 15.35
CA LYS A 202 28.45 28.84 15.80
C LYS A 202 27.73 27.66 16.44
N GLU A 203 26.46 27.76 16.72
CA GLU A 203 25.62 26.62 17.14
C GLU A 203 25.12 25.76 15.97
N LEU A 204 25.62 26.04 14.76
CA LEU A 204 25.42 25.16 13.61
C LEU A 204 26.27 23.90 13.76
N GLU A 205 25.75 22.96 14.53
CA GLU A 205 26.35 21.63 14.64
C GLU A 205 25.99 20.77 13.42
N PRO A 206 26.93 19.99 12.92
CA PRO A 206 26.63 19.01 11.87
C PRO A 206 25.56 18.00 12.36
N ILE A 207 24.76 17.53 11.47
CA ILE A 207 23.84 16.41 11.70
C ILE A 207 24.66 15.13 11.61
N ASN A 208 24.45 14.19 12.54
CA ASN A 208 25.11 12.89 12.51
C ASN A 208 24.05 11.80 12.70
N ILE A 209 23.64 11.19 11.60
CA ILE A 209 22.62 10.12 11.58
C ILE A 209 23.31 8.84 11.14
N ASN A 210 23.38 7.85 12.02
CA ASN A 210 23.95 6.56 11.71
C ASN A 210 22.96 5.73 10.84
N ASP A 211 22.78 6.12 9.58
CA ASP A 211 21.91 5.43 8.63
C ASP A 211 22.68 4.83 7.45
N LYS A 212 22.14 3.71 6.92
CA LYS A 212 22.68 3.04 5.73
C LYS A 212 22.00 3.49 4.43
N ASN A 213 21.04 4.40 4.51
CA ASN A 213 20.31 4.89 3.32
C ASN A 213 21.11 5.99 2.64
N GLN A 214 21.58 5.73 1.41
CA GLN A 214 22.41 6.65 0.64
C GLN A 214 21.75 8.02 0.44
N ASP A 215 20.43 8.08 0.20
CA ASP A 215 19.72 9.34 0.03
C ASP A 215 19.74 10.22 1.30
N ILE A 216 19.75 9.59 2.48
CA ILE A 216 19.84 10.28 3.78
C ILE A 216 21.27 10.74 4.03
N LEU A 217 22.26 9.89 3.75
CA LEU A 217 23.68 10.24 3.85
C LEU A 217 24.04 11.41 2.91
N ASP A 218 23.53 11.42 1.69
CA ASP A 218 23.76 12.51 0.75
C ASP A 218 23.13 13.82 1.25
N ALA A 219 21.93 13.76 1.82
CA ALA A 219 21.26 14.93 2.41
C ALA A 219 22.01 15.44 3.65
N GLU A 220 22.49 14.54 4.52
CA GLU A 220 23.34 14.86 5.67
C GLU A 220 24.65 15.55 5.23
N ASN A 221 25.36 14.97 4.27
CA ASN A 221 26.61 15.54 3.74
C ASN A 221 26.39 16.92 3.11
N ASN A 222 25.32 17.11 2.35
CA ASN A 222 24.98 18.40 1.74
C ASN A 222 24.69 19.45 2.81
N PHE A 223 23.94 19.09 3.85
CA PHE A 223 23.64 19.99 4.97
C PHE A 223 24.94 20.34 5.74
N ASN A 224 25.76 19.35 6.08
CA ASN A 224 27.01 19.56 6.80
C ASN A 224 28.00 20.40 5.99
N THR A 225 28.03 20.25 4.67
CA THR A 225 28.81 21.10 3.77
C THR A 225 28.29 22.53 3.79
N LEU A 226 26.98 22.75 3.80
CA LEU A 226 26.38 24.09 3.92
C LEU A 226 26.77 24.76 5.23
N VAL A 227 26.63 24.01 6.36
CA VAL A 227 27.04 24.47 7.70
C VAL A 227 28.51 24.88 7.73
N SER A 228 29.40 24.06 7.18
CA SER A 228 30.83 24.36 7.11
C SER A 228 31.10 25.61 6.27
N LYS A 229 30.46 25.77 5.12
CA LYS A 229 30.61 26.99 4.28
C LYS A 229 30.13 28.24 5.02
N ILE A 230 29.01 28.18 5.73
CA ILE A 230 28.50 29.32 6.51
C ILE A 230 29.52 29.69 7.60
N ASN A 231 29.99 28.73 8.39
CA ASN A 231 30.99 28.96 9.44
C ASN A 231 32.25 29.59 8.91
N ASN A 232 32.81 29.07 7.80
CA ASN A 232 34.00 29.60 7.16
C ASN A 232 33.78 31.02 6.61
N ASN A 233 32.62 31.30 6.03
CA ASN A 233 32.29 32.63 5.52
C ASN A 233 32.18 33.66 6.64
N VAL A 234 31.61 33.28 7.77
CA VAL A 234 31.52 34.16 8.96
C VAL A 234 32.92 34.44 9.54
N GLU A 235 33.76 33.43 9.67
CA GLU A 235 35.14 33.62 10.13
C GLU A 235 35.94 34.51 9.17
N ASN A 236 35.84 34.29 7.87
CA ASN A 236 36.51 35.12 6.87
C ASN A 236 35.98 36.58 6.89
N SER A 237 34.68 36.75 7.10
CA SER A 237 34.05 38.09 7.22
C SER A 237 34.59 38.81 8.46
N SER A 238 34.69 38.13 9.61
CA SER A 238 35.28 38.69 10.84
C SER A 238 36.72 39.17 10.62
N LYS A 239 37.55 38.31 9.98
CA LYS A 239 38.94 38.67 9.64
C LYS A 239 39.02 39.84 8.69
N SER A 240 38.15 39.91 7.67
CA SER A 240 38.11 41.03 6.72
C SER A 240 37.72 42.35 7.37
N ILE A 241 36.77 42.31 8.34
CA ILE A 241 36.36 43.48 9.09
C ILE A 241 37.49 43.94 10.00
N GLU A 242 38.22 43.01 10.66
CA GLU A 242 39.38 43.36 11.48
C GLU A 242 40.46 44.07 10.66
N HIS A 243 40.74 43.53 9.47
CA HIS A 243 41.72 44.16 8.56
C HIS A 243 41.23 45.56 8.12
N SER A 244 39.96 45.69 7.75
CA SER A 244 39.39 47.01 7.38
C SER A 244 39.46 48.02 8.56
N TYR A 245 39.16 47.54 9.78
CA TYR A 245 39.30 48.38 10.99
C TYR A 245 40.73 48.89 11.20
N LYS A 246 41.72 48.00 11.11
CA LYS A 246 43.16 48.41 11.23
C LYS A 246 43.58 49.37 10.11
N SER A 247 43.09 49.14 8.88
CA SER A 247 43.43 50.04 7.77
C SER A 247 42.81 51.45 7.96
N LEU A 248 41.58 51.49 8.52
CA LEU A 248 40.95 52.79 8.86
C LEU A 248 41.68 53.49 10.04
N GLU A 249 42.21 52.76 11.01
CA GLU A 249 42.96 53.30 12.12
C GLU A 249 44.27 53.94 11.64
N ILE A 250 44.97 53.32 10.71
CA ILE A 250 46.17 53.86 10.07
C ILE A 250 45.82 55.12 9.23
N LEU A 251 44.70 55.06 8.52
CA LEU A 251 44.26 56.19 7.68
C LEU A 251 43.85 57.39 8.55
N GLU A 252 43.20 57.17 9.68
CA GLU A 252 42.89 58.19 10.68
C GLU A 252 44.15 58.88 11.19
N LEU A 253 45.22 58.13 11.57
CA LEU A 253 46.48 58.67 11.96
C LEU A 253 47.17 59.55 10.88
N HIS A 254 47.17 59.05 9.63
CA HIS A 254 47.74 59.81 8.52
C HIS A 254 46.99 61.09 8.25
N VAL A 255 45.67 61.09 8.37
CA VAL A 255 44.82 62.27 8.20
C VAL A 255 45.04 63.26 9.32
N GLU A 256 45.17 62.81 10.61
CA GLU A 256 45.57 63.63 11.73
C GLU A 256 46.92 64.29 11.54
N GLU A 257 47.91 63.54 11.10
CA GLU A 257 49.24 64.04 10.80
C GLU A 257 49.19 65.13 9.67
N LEU A 258 48.34 64.89 8.69
CA LEU A 258 48.15 65.81 7.55
C LEU A 258 47.43 67.11 8.00
N VAL A 259 46.43 67.06 8.89
CA VAL A 259 45.78 68.19 9.51
C VAL A 259 46.79 69.00 10.34
N ASN A 260 47.58 68.34 11.17
CA ASN A 260 48.61 68.97 11.99
C ASN A 260 49.67 69.69 11.12
N PHE A 261 50.11 69.04 10.00
CA PHE A 261 51.04 69.63 9.06
C PHE A 261 50.42 70.85 8.34
N ILE A 262 49.16 70.83 7.96
CA ILE A 262 48.44 71.98 7.40
C ILE A 262 48.36 73.10 8.40
N TYR A 263 48.09 72.77 9.69
CA TYR A 263 47.99 73.75 10.79
C TYR A 263 49.32 74.42 11.05
N ASP A 264 50.44 73.69 11.04
CA ASP A 264 51.82 74.19 11.22
C ASP A 264 52.28 75.10 10.09
N MET A 265 51.84 74.82 8.86
CA MET A 265 52.12 75.65 7.69
C MET A 265 51.32 76.96 7.66
N HIS A 266 50.34 77.12 8.52
CA HIS A 266 49.35 78.19 8.45
C HIS A 266 49.68 79.46 9.25
N ASN A 267 50.94 79.72 9.57
CA ASN A 267 51.37 80.85 10.38
C ASN A 267 51.47 82.19 9.57
N ASP A 268 51.18 82.22 8.25
CA ASP A 268 51.14 83.44 7.48
C ASP A 268 49.97 83.48 6.47
N LYS A 269 48.98 84.37 6.77
CA LYS A 269 47.85 84.83 5.91
C LYS A 269 47.07 83.77 5.15
N ALA A 270 46.08 83.24 5.84
CA ALA A 270 45.15 82.23 5.34
C ALA A 270 44.35 82.60 4.10
N ASP A 271 44.54 81.85 3.07
CA ASP A 271 43.69 81.83 1.91
C ASP A 271 42.33 81.15 2.23
N LYS A 272 41.23 81.76 1.92
CA LYS A 272 39.84 81.33 2.26
C LYS A 272 39.53 79.90 1.70
N GLU A 273 40.22 79.51 0.62
CA GLU A 273 40.15 78.14 0.09
C GLU A 273 40.81 77.04 0.96
N LEU A 274 41.90 77.46 1.63
CA LEU A 274 42.62 76.52 2.49
C LEU A 274 41.78 76.15 3.72
N ARG A 275 41.07 77.10 4.33
CA ARG A 275 40.11 76.86 5.41
C ARG A 275 38.92 75.97 5.02
N LYS A 276 38.41 76.16 3.78
CA LYS A 276 37.36 75.26 3.30
C LYS A 276 37.84 73.84 3.12
N LYS A 277 39.10 73.64 2.73
CA LYS A 277 39.71 72.29 2.62
C LYS A 277 39.98 71.70 3.96
N GLU A 278 40.42 72.49 4.95
CA GLU A 278 40.59 72.10 6.33
C GLU A 278 39.26 71.62 6.94
N ASP A 279 38.17 72.41 6.82
CA ASP A 279 36.86 72.04 7.26
C ASP A 279 36.36 70.74 6.63
N SER A 280 36.62 70.53 5.29
CA SER A 280 36.27 69.31 4.55
C SER A 280 37.10 68.08 5.03
N ILE A 281 38.37 68.27 5.41
CA ILE A 281 39.22 67.20 5.96
C ILE A 281 38.75 66.84 7.37
N ILE A 282 38.39 67.83 8.21
CA ILE A 282 37.84 67.59 9.57
C ILE A 282 36.52 66.84 9.47
N GLN A 283 35.62 67.22 8.55
CA GLN A 283 34.38 66.49 8.32
C GLN A 283 34.64 65.03 7.84
N SER A 284 35.63 64.81 6.99
CA SER A 284 36.04 63.47 6.53
C SER A 284 36.61 62.62 7.67
N LEU A 285 37.35 63.27 8.61
CA LEU A 285 37.82 62.61 9.82
C LEU A 285 36.69 62.17 10.74
N GLU A 286 35.67 63.00 10.92
CA GLU A 286 34.47 62.66 11.74
C GLU A 286 33.73 61.46 11.10
N GLU A 287 33.55 61.48 9.74
CA GLU A 287 32.92 60.36 9.05
C GLU A 287 33.74 59.05 9.13
N LEU A 288 35.10 59.18 9.05
CA LEU A 288 36.01 58.07 9.18
C LEU A 288 35.92 57.44 10.60
N SER A 289 35.95 58.33 11.65
CA SER A 289 35.79 57.89 13.03
C SER A 289 34.42 57.21 13.28
N SER A 290 33.36 57.77 12.74
CA SER A 290 32.04 57.14 12.75
C SER A 290 32.00 55.78 12.09
N THR A 291 32.67 55.65 10.92
CA THR A 291 32.79 54.36 10.22
C THR A 291 33.60 53.36 10.95
N LYS A 292 34.70 53.76 11.61
CA LYS A 292 35.53 52.96 12.47
C LYS A 292 34.71 52.41 13.67
N ILE A 293 33.88 53.22 14.33
CA ILE A 293 33.00 52.77 15.40
C ILE A 293 31.97 51.76 14.87
N LYS A 294 31.35 51.95 13.73
CA LYS A 294 30.43 51.01 13.10
C LYS A 294 31.09 49.66 12.80
N LEU A 295 32.32 49.68 12.22
CA LEU A 295 33.08 48.47 11.96
C LEU A 295 33.47 47.72 13.25
N ARG A 296 33.86 48.47 14.32
CA ARG A 296 34.14 47.89 15.63
C ARG A 296 32.93 47.20 16.22
N ASN A 297 31.78 47.83 16.14
CA ASN A 297 30.53 47.26 16.63
C ASN A 297 30.17 45.99 15.82
N LEU A 298 30.29 46.05 14.49
CA LEU A 298 30.07 44.91 13.62
C LEU A 298 31.08 43.75 13.91
N LYS A 299 32.33 44.08 14.20
CA LYS A 299 33.31 43.07 14.64
C LYS A 299 32.89 42.42 15.97
N VAL A 300 32.50 43.22 16.96
CA VAL A 300 32.02 42.72 18.27
C VAL A 300 30.82 41.82 18.08
N ASP A 301 29.86 42.22 17.22
CA ASP A 301 28.69 41.39 16.90
C ASP A 301 29.09 40.06 16.24
N LEU A 302 30.01 40.09 15.26
CA LEU A 302 30.55 38.89 14.62
C LEU A 302 31.38 38.03 15.59
N ASP A 303 32.21 38.63 16.44
CA ASP A 303 32.98 37.92 17.45
C ASP A 303 32.08 37.32 18.53
N ASN A 304 30.98 37.98 18.90
CA ASN A 304 29.95 37.41 19.76
C ASN A 304 29.25 36.23 19.08
N LEU A 305 28.94 36.36 17.81
CA LEU A 305 28.45 35.22 16.97
C LEU A 305 29.46 34.06 16.93
N ILE A 306 30.75 34.34 17.02
CA ILE A 306 31.83 33.38 16.98
C ILE A 306 32.19 32.84 18.41
N SER A 307 32.17 33.65 19.44
CA SER A 307 32.81 33.36 20.75
C SER A 307 31.92 32.59 21.72
N HIS A 308 30.59 32.59 21.57
CA HIS A 308 29.71 31.77 22.41
C HIS A 308 29.92 30.25 22.27
N SER A 309 30.80 29.84 21.36
CA SER A 309 31.18 28.45 21.09
C SER A 309 32.41 27.93 21.84
N LYS A 310 33.12 28.75 22.57
CA LYS A 310 34.36 28.30 23.28
C LYS A 310 34.16 27.98 24.77
N LYS A 311 32.95 28.07 25.28
CA LYS A 311 32.67 27.91 26.73
C LYS A 311 31.75 26.73 27.10
N ASN A 312 31.54 25.76 26.18
CA ASN A 312 30.88 24.48 26.56
C ASN A 312 31.70 23.29 26.04
#